data_5b4c8a55c6d6d7822b33e1331452dcac
#
_entry.id   5b4c8a55c6d6d7822b33e1331452dcac
#
_cell.length_a   1.000
_cell.length_b   1.000
_cell.length_c   1.000
_cell.angle_alpha   90.00
_cell.angle_beta   90.00
_cell.angle_gamma   90.00
#
_symmetry.space_group_name_H-M   'P 1'
#
loop_
_entity.id
_entity.type
_entity.pdbx_description
1 polymer ?
#
loop_
_entity_poly.entity_id
_entity_poly.type
_entity_poly.pdbx_seq_one_letter_code
_entity_poly.pdbx_strand_id
1 'polypeptide(L)'
;MEEKINEGLTTIFREVFSEPKLTITNEMSSKDVDKWDSLAHLIMLKEVEAHFQITFKIREMAGIQNVGDLITIIESKLNDNQ
;
A
#
# COMPACT_ATOMS: atom_id res chain seq x y z
N MET A 1 -2.13 -5.10 -15.04
CA MET A 1 -2.75 -4.92 -13.72
C MET A 1 -1.76 -4.43 -12.68
N GLU A 2 -0.58 -5.02 -12.63
CA GLU A 2 0.43 -4.61 -11.66
C GLU A 2 0.85 -3.16 -11.83
N GLU A 3 0.91 -2.67 -13.07
CA GLU A 3 1.26 -1.28 -13.33
C GLU A 3 0.25 -0.30 -12.74
N LYS A 4 -1.03 -0.63 -12.83
CA LYS A 4 -2.07 0.23 -12.26
C LYS A 4 -2.03 0.23 -10.75
N ILE A 5 -1.72 -0.93 -10.16
CA ILE A 5 -1.56 -1.02 -8.72
C ILE A 5 -0.38 -0.15 -8.29
N ASN A 6 0.73 -0.26 -9.01
CA ASN A 6 1.94 0.50 -8.69
C ASN A 6 1.70 2.00 -8.80
N GLU A 7 1.01 2.45 -9.85
CA GLU A 7 0.69 3.86 -10.02
C GLU A 7 -0.19 4.37 -8.88
N GLY A 8 -1.23 3.62 -8.53
CA GLY A 8 -2.12 3.99 -7.45
C GLY A 8 -1.40 4.08 -6.12
N LEU A 9 -0.58 3.07 -5.83
CA LEU A 9 0.20 3.05 -4.59
C LEU A 9 1.20 4.19 -4.54
N THR A 10 1.85 4.50 -5.67
CA THR A 10 2.80 5.61 -5.71
C THR A 10 2.11 6.92 -5.33
N THR A 11 0.93 7.16 -5.89
CA THR A 11 0.15 8.36 -5.57
C THR A 11 -0.21 8.39 -4.10
N ILE A 12 -0.71 7.28 -3.56
CA ILE A 12 -1.12 7.18 -2.16
C ILE A 12 0.08 7.42 -1.24
N PHE A 13 1.21 6.78 -1.52
CA PHE A 13 2.40 6.90 -0.69
C PHE A 13 2.92 8.34 -0.68
N ARG A 14 2.92 8.98 -1.84
CA ARG A 14 3.38 10.37 -1.93
C ARG A 14 2.51 11.30 -1.09
N GLU A 15 1.21 11.08 -1.11
CA GLU A 15 0.28 11.90 -0.34
C GLU A 15 0.35 11.60 1.15
N VAL A 16 0.29 10.34 1.52
CA VAL A 16 0.28 9.95 2.94
C VAL A 16 1.57 10.34 3.64
N PHE A 17 2.70 10.16 2.96
CA PHE A 17 4.00 10.44 3.57
C PHE A 17 4.55 11.81 3.22
N SER A 18 3.77 12.63 2.49
CA SER A 18 4.16 13.99 2.10
C SER A 18 5.51 14.03 1.39
N GLU A 19 5.71 13.06 0.47
CA GLU A 19 6.94 12.95 -0.28
C GLU A 19 6.61 12.96 -1.78
N PRO A 20 6.49 14.13 -2.39
CA PRO A 20 5.98 14.23 -3.76
C PRO A 20 6.83 13.55 -4.83
N LYS A 21 8.07 13.26 -4.50
CA LYS A 21 8.97 12.58 -5.46
C LYS A 21 9.27 11.14 -5.10
N LEU A 22 8.56 10.60 -4.11
CA LEU A 22 8.80 9.24 -3.64
C LEU A 22 8.52 8.23 -4.76
N THR A 23 9.46 7.32 -4.97
CA THR A 23 9.23 6.15 -5.83
C THR A 23 9.22 4.92 -4.94
N ILE A 24 8.39 3.95 -5.29
CA ILE A 24 8.27 2.76 -4.46
C ILE A 24 8.93 1.57 -5.13
N THR A 25 9.45 0.65 -4.29
CA THR A 25 10.00 -0.63 -4.75
C THR A 25 9.36 -1.72 -3.92
N ASN A 26 9.40 -2.95 -4.44
CA ASN A 26 8.79 -4.07 -3.72
C ASN A 26 9.42 -4.32 -2.35
N GLU A 27 10.71 -4.04 -2.21
CA GLU A 27 11.46 -4.27 -0.97
C GLU A 27 11.28 -3.14 0.03
N MET A 28 10.69 -2.02 -0.38
CA MET A 28 10.55 -0.85 0.47
C MET A 28 9.66 -1.16 1.68
N SER A 29 10.11 -0.71 2.84
CA SER A 29 9.41 -0.91 4.10
C SER A 29 9.47 0.35 4.94
N SER A 30 8.90 0.29 6.15
CA SER A 30 8.94 1.42 7.08
C SER A 30 10.36 1.83 7.45
N LYS A 31 11.33 0.95 7.26
CA LYS A 31 12.74 1.30 7.51
C LYS A 31 13.30 2.26 6.48
N ASP A 32 12.69 2.30 5.30
CA ASP A 32 13.17 3.13 4.20
C ASP A 32 12.48 4.48 4.12
N VAL A 33 11.37 4.64 4.81
CA VAL A 33 10.59 5.89 4.79
C VAL A 33 10.37 6.34 6.22
N ASP A 34 11.02 7.44 6.60
CA ASP A 34 10.99 7.93 7.97
C ASP A 34 9.57 8.20 8.48
N LYS A 35 8.70 8.64 7.61
CA LYS A 35 7.34 9.00 8.01
C LYS A 35 6.39 7.81 8.06
N TRP A 36 6.86 6.65 7.71
CA TRP A 36 6.05 5.43 7.70
C TRP A 36 6.06 4.79 9.09
N ASP A 37 5.26 5.35 9.99
CA ASP A 37 5.08 4.80 11.33
C ASP A 37 3.75 4.04 11.39
N SER A 38 3.37 3.58 12.57
CA SER A 38 2.17 2.77 12.76
C SER A 38 0.91 3.50 12.34
N LEU A 39 0.80 4.77 12.68
CA LEU A 39 -0.38 5.56 12.32
C LEU A 39 -0.44 5.79 10.82
N ALA A 40 0.68 6.18 10.23
CA ALA A 40 0.74 6.41 8.79
C ALA A 40 0.45 5.12 8.02
N HIS A 41 0.88 3.98 8.56
CA HIS A 41 0.59 2.68 7.96
C HIS A 41 -0.92 2.45 7.85
N LEU A 42 -1.64 2.70 8.95
CA LEU A 42 -3.10 2.54 8.95
C LEU A 42 -3.78 3.50 8.00
N ILE A 43 -3.32 4.75 7.99
CA ILE A 43 -3.88 5.77 7.08
C ILE A 43 -3.65 5.34 5.63
N MET A 44 -2.45 4.88 5.32
CA MET A 44 -2.12 4.41 3.97
C MET A 44 -3.02 3.25 3.56
N LEU A 45 -3.23 2.28 4.45
CA LEU A 45 -4.08 1.13 4.14
C LEU A 45 -5.53 1.55 3.91
N LYS A 46 -6.02 2.54 4.66
CA LYS A 46 -7.37 3.06 4.44
C LYS A 46 -7.49 3.71 3.06
N GLU A 47 -6.49 4.46 2.65
CA GLU A 47 -6.48 5.07 1.33
C GLU A 47 -6.44 4.02 0.23
N VAL A 48 -5.67 2.94 0.45
CA VAL A 48 -5.60 1.83 -0.49
C VAL A 48 -6.97 1.16 -0.63
N GLU A 49 -7.65 0.93 0.49
CA GLU A 49 -8.99 0.34 0.45
C GLU A 49 -9.94 1.18 -0.39
N ALA A 50 -9.91 2.49 -0.18
CA ALA A 50 -10.80 3.40 -0.92
C ALA A 50 -10.44 3.45 -2.40
N HIS A 51 -9.15 3.52 -2.71
CA HIS A 51 -8.70 3.66 -4.09
C HIS A 51 -9.01 2.41 -4.93
N PHE A 52 -8.77 1.23 -4.38
CA PHE A 52 -8.95 -0.03 -5.09
C PHE A 52 -10.28 -0.70 -4.80
N GLN A 53 -11.08 -0.14 -3.89
CA GLN A 53 -12.38 -0.67 -3.49
C GLN A 53 -12.27 -2.10 -2.97
N ILE A 54 -11.35 -2.28 -2.03
CA ILE A 54 -11.11 -3.56 -1.36
C ILE A 54 -11.16 -3.34 0.14
N THR A 55 -11.21 -4.44 0.90
CA THR A 55 -11.19 -4.39 2.36
C THR A 55 -10.13 -5.34 2.87
N PHE A 56 -9.27 -4.86 3.77
CA PHE A 56 -8.26 -5.69 4.41
C PHE A 56 -8.80 -6.27 5.71
N LYS A 57 -8.45 -7.52 5.96
CA LYS A 57 -8.68 -8.13 7.27
C LYS A 57 -7.55 -7.70 8.20
N ILE A 58 -7.83 -7.70 9.50
CA ILE A 58 -6.85 -7.26 10.49
C ILE A 58 -5.55 -8.06 10.36
N ARG A 59 -5.65 -9.38 10.18
CA ARG A 59 -4.46 -10.21 10.05
C ARG A 59 -3.68 -9.90 8.77
N GLU A 60 -4.38 -9.50 7.72
CA GLU A 60 -3.71 -9.10 6.48
C GLU A 60 -2.91 -7.83 6.68
N MET A 61 -3.51 -6.85 7.37
CA MET A 61 -2.83 -5.59 7.65
C MET A 61 -1.58 -5.81 8.51
N ALA A 62 -1.66 -6.69 9.48
CA ALA A 62 -0.54 -7.00 10.36
C ALA A 62 0.61 -7.71 9.62
N GLY A 63 0.28 -8.43 8.55
CA GLY A 63 1.28 -9.17 7.80
C GLY A 63 1.98 -8.39 6.71
N ILE A 64 1.57 -7.15 6.44
CA ILE A 64 2.18 -6.33 5.42
C ILE A 64 3.45 -5.70 5.97
N GLN A 65 4.61 -6.14 5.50
CA GLN A 65 5.91 -5.65 5.97
C GLN A 65 6.61 -4.77 4.93
N ASN A 66 6.24 -4.92 3.66
CA ASN A 66 6.85 -4.13 2.59
C ASN A 66 5.82 -3.91 1.48
N VAL A 67 6.23 -3.11 0.49
CA VAL A 67 5.35 -2.80 -0.63
C VAL A 67 4.98 -4.05 -1.42
N GLY A 68 5.90 -4.98 -1.58
CA GLY A 68 5.63 -6.23 -2.30
C GLY A 68 4.51 -7.04 -1.67
N ASP A 69 4.52 -7.14 -0.33
CA ASP A 69 3.43 -7.83 0.38
C ASP A 69 2.08 -7.16 0.10
N LEU A 70 2.08 -5.83 0.12
CA LEU A 70 0.87 -5.06 -0.13
C LEU A 70 0.35 -5.30 -1.54
N ILE A 71 1.22 -5.25 -2.53
CA ILE A 71 0.86 -5.48 -3.92
C ILE A 71 0.25 -6.87 -4.09
N THR A 72 0.86 -7.88 -3.47
CA THR A 72 0.38 -9.26 -3.56
C THR A 72 -1.04 -9.38 -3.02
N ILE A 73 -1.32 -8.74 -1.88
CA ILE A 73 -2.66 -8.79 -1.28
C ILE A 73 -3.66 -8.06 -2.17
N ILE A 74 -3.29 -6.88 -2.69
CA ILE A 74 -4.18 -6.12 -3.57
C ILE A 74 -4.52 -6.94 -4.80
N GLU A 75 -3.51 -7.55 -5.44
CA GLU A 75 -3.74 -8.37 -6.63
C GLU A 75 -4.71 -9.52 -6.33
N SER A 76 -4.50 -10.18 -5.22
CA SER A 76 -5.36 -11.29 -4.81
C SER A 76 -6.81 -10.85 -4.65
N LYS A 77 -7.01 -9.72 -3.99
CA LYS A 77 -8.37 -9.23 -3.75
C LYS A 77 -9.05 -8.74 -5.02
N LEU A 78 -8.30 -8.12 -5.92
CA LEU A 78 -8.86 -7.67 -7.18
C LEU A 78 -9.27 -8.85 -8.06
N ASN A 79 -8.49 -9.93 -8.03
CA ASN A 79 -8.83 -11.13 -8.77
C ASN A 79 -10.05 -11.83 -8.19
N ASP A 80 -10.18 -11.84 -6.86
CA ASP A 80 -11.30 -12.48 -6.18
C ASP A 80 -12.61 -11.73 -6.37
N ASN A 81 -12.55 -10.46 -6.72
CA ASN A 81 -13.73 -9.63 -6.90
C ASN A 81 -14.36 -9.74 -8.28
N GLN A 82 -13.85 -10.66 -9.07
CA GLN A 82 -14.43 -10.92 -10.38
C GLN A 82 -15.47 -12.05 -10.31
#